data_cef2c85b9ec86a6abc9134e0b238d806
#
_entry.id   cef2c85b9ec86a6abc9134e0b238d806
#
_cell.length_a   1.000
_cell.length_b   1.000
_cell.length_c   1.000
_cell.angle_alpha   90.00
_cell.angle_beta   90.00
_cell.angle_gamma   90.00
#
_symmetry.space_group_name_H-M   'P 1'
#
loop_
_entity.id
_entity.type
_entity.pdbx_description
1 polymer ?
#
loop_
_entity_poly.entity_id
_entity_poly.type
_entity_poly.pdbx_seq_one_letter_code
_entity_poly.pdbx_strand_id
1 'polypeptide(L)'
;MQILDRELNTPKALVFLDFEATAYTAEMIEFGAAIAVLNKDQAYVPLPTTFKRYVTAKHEIGFVVKKLTGINEELLRKEGRPFGEVLSDFRKYVGRYWDDARFVTFGDYDLKILQTTAYLHEDCEISYVRQMQRKNYNFQRFIGRYIQDDNGNPLSLERDLEVFSLDFDGHEHDAADDAKNLMYLLMAVRDHPEILRERYPKVLQSMASKKIGRPVAQMIEKLSHGEDVSAEEWQRWIEDYFA
;
A
#
# COMPACT_ATOMS: atom_id res chain seq x y z
N MET A 1 -8.25 -12.00 8.91
CA MET A 1 -9.47 -11.46 8.20
C MET A 1 -9.66 -12.18 6.87
N GLN A 2 -10.78 -12.93 6.72
CA GLN A 2 -10.98 -13.86 5.58
C GLN A 2 -10.92 -13.20 4.18
N ILE A 3 -11.42 -11.96 4.02
CA ILE A 3 -11.41 -11.28 2.70
C ILE A 3 -9.98 -10.94 2.30
N LEU A 4 -9.19 -10.37 3.20
CA LEU A 4 -7.79 -10.03 2.96
C LEU A 4 -6.95 -11.30 2.68
N ASP A 5 -7.11 -12.34 3.51
CA ASP A 5 -6.39 -13.60 3.36
C ASP A 5 -6.70 -14.27 2.00
N ARG A 6 -7.96 -14.20 1.54
CA ARG A 6 -8.37 -14.69 0.22
C ARG A 6 -7.69 -13.93 -0.92
N GLU A 7 -7.65 -12.59 -0.85
CA GLU A 7 -7.02 -11.78 -1.89
C GLU A 7 -5.50 -11.93 -1.91
N LEU A 8 -4.88 -12.06 -0.76
CA LEU A 8 -3.45 -12.34 -0.64
C LEU A 8 -3.10 -13.76 -1.12
N ASN A 9 -4.05 -14.69 -1.12
CA ASN A 9 -3.85 -16.12 -1.40
C ASN A 9 -2.89 -16.79 -0.42
N THR A 10 -2.86 -16.33 0.81
CA THR A 10 -2.07 -16.84 1.96
C THR A 10 -0.66 -17.30 1.59
N PRO A 11 0.22 -16.39 1.10
CA PRO A 11 1.58 -16.73 0.71
C PRO A 11 2.43 -17.08 1.94
N LYS A 12 3.54 -17.79 1.74
CA LYS A 12 4.49 -18.10 2.84
C LYS A 12 5.17 -16.86 3.41
N ALA A 13 5.29 -15.80 2.62
CA ALA A 13 5.80 -14.50 3.06
C ALA A 13 5.09 -13.35 2.36
N LEU A 14 4.92 -12.26 3.10
CA LEU A 14 4.57 -10.94 2.60
C LEU A 14 5.85 -10.11 2.60
N VAL A 15 6.18 -9.53 1.45
CA VAL A 15 7.35 -8.66 1.27
C VAL A 15 6.84 -7.27 0.97
N PHE A 16 6.95 -6.38 1.91
CA PHE A 16 6.50 -5.00 1.82
C PHE A 16 7.57 -4.17 1.17
N LEU A 17 7.18 -3.34 0.22
CA LEU A 17 8.08 -2.54 -0.61
C LEU A 17 7.68 -1.08 -0.53
N ASP A 18 8.69 -0.24 -0.48
CA ASP A 18 8.59 1.18 -0.70
C ASP A 18 9.84 1.69 -1.42
N PHE A 19 9.69 2.71 -2.27
CA PHE A 19 10.78 3.24 -3.08
C PHE A 19 10.76 4.77 -3.09
N GLU A 20 11.91 5.37 -2.81
CA GLU A 20 12.11 6.78 -3.12
C GLU A 20 12.64 6.95 -4.54
N ALA A 21 12.21 8.00 -5.21
CA ALA A 21 12.52 8.21 -6.62
C ALA A 21 12.78 9.68 -6.96
N THR A 22 13.45 9.90 -8.09
CA THR A 22 13.64 11.22 -8.67
C THR A 22 12.32 11.90 -9.02
N ALA A 23 12.24 13.23 -8.85
CA ALA A 23 10.99 13.99 -8.99
C ALA A 23 10.34 13.92 -10.37
N TYR A 24 11.15 13.88 -11.44
CA TYR A 24 10.63 14.04 -12.81
C TYR A 24 10.59 12.75 -13.61
N THR A 25 11.53 11.84 -13.37
CA THR A 25 11.68 10.61 -14.16
C THR A 25 11.16 9.36 -13.45
N ALA A 26 10.81 9.44 -12.17
CA ALA A 26 10.45 8.30 -11.34
C ALA A 26 11.53 7.19 -11.37
N GLU A 27 12.81 7.59 -11.39
CA GLU A 27 13.96 6.68 -11.29
C GLU A 27 14.25 6.43 -9.81
N MET A 28 14.40 5.19 -9.41
CA MET A 28 14.64 4.79 -8.02
C MET A 28 15.96 5.36 -7.49
N ILE A 29 15.93 5.92 -6.28
CA ILE A 29 17.10 6.40 -5.53
C ILE A 29 17.29 5.68 -4.20
N GLU A 30 16.22 5.10 -3.65
CA GLU A 30 16.26 4.24 -2.46
C GLU A 30 15.29 3.08 -2.61
N PHE A 31 15.69 1.92 -2.14
CA PHE A 31 14.90 0.71 -2.09
C PHE A 31 14.75 0.25 -0.64
N GLY A 32 13.54 0.33 -0.12
CA GLY A 32 13.14 -0.17 1.19
C GLY A 32 12.31 -1.43 1.11
N ALA A 33 12.51 -2.37 2.07
CA ALA A 33 11.64 -3.51 2.21
C ALA A 33 11.61 -4.07 3.64
N ALA A 34 10.45 -4.65 4.00
CA ALA A 34 10.25 -5.43 5.20
C ALA A 34 9.60 -6.78 4.86
N ILE A 35 9.78 -7.80 5.70
CA ILE A 35 9.23 -9.14 5.47
C ILE A 35 8.46 -9.61 6.69
N ALA A 36 7.26 -10.15 6.48
CA ALA A 36 6.56 -10.97 7.45
C ALA A 36 6.35 -12.39 6.90
N VAL A 37 6.61 -13.39 7.71
CA VAL A 37 6.52 -14.81 7.32
C VAL A 37 5.36 -15.50 8.02
N LEU A 38 4.67 -16.36 7.28
CA LEU A 38 3.58 -17.15 7.82
C LEU A 38 4.12 -18.24 8.73
N ASN A 39 3.70 -18.24 10.00
CA ASN A 39 4.05 -19.25 10.97
C ASN A 39 3.10 -20.47 10.94
N LYS A 40 3.30 -21.45 11.80
CA LYS A 40 2.47 -22.66 11.90
C LYS A 40 1.04 -22.35 12.38
N ASP A 41 0.86 -21.27 13.13
CA ASP A 41 -0.42 -20.84 13.69
C ASP A 41 -1.22 -19.96 12.71
N GLN A 42 -0.79 -19.90 11.44
CA GLN A 42 -1.39 -19.08 10.38
C GLN A 42 -1.35 -17.57 10.67
N ALA A 43 -0.39 -17.13 11.49
CA ALA A 43 -0.10 -15.73 11.74
C ALA A 43 1.15 -15.28 10.94
N TYR A 44 1.13 -14.06 10.42
CA TYR A 44 2.34 -13.44 9.85
C TYR A 44 3.18 -12.85 10.98
N VAL A 45 4.47 -13.20 11.00
CA VAL A 45 5.42 -12.73 12.00
C VAL A 45 6.50 -11.90 11.29
N PRO A 46 6.74 -10.64 11.71
CA PRO A 46 7.81 -9.81 11.16
C PRO A 46 9.17 -10.45 11.31
N LEU A 47 10.01 -10.34 10.28
CA LEU A 47 11.44 -10.58 10.42
C LEU A 47 12.11 -9.34 11.05
N PRO A 48 13.17 -9.52 11.86
CA PRO A 48 13.75 -8.44 12.66
C PRO A 48 14.56 -7.43 11.84
N THR A 49 14.85 -7.72 10.57
CA THR A 49 15.70 -6.90 9.73
C THR A 49 14.92 -6.36 8.54
N THR A 50 15.08 -5.08 8.25
CA THR A 50 14.62 -4.44 7.01
C THR A 50 15.74 -4.43 5.97
N PHE A 51 15.34 -4.26 4.71
CA PHE A 51 16.26 -4.01 3.59
C PHE A 51 16.25 -2.52 3.27
N LYS A 52 17.44 -1.93 3.16
CA LYS A 52 17.61 -0.54 2.71
C LYS A 52 18.85 -0.44 1.85
N ARG A 53 18.72 0.10 0.62
CA ARG A 53 19.84 0.34 -0.29
C ARG A 53 19.58 1.59 -1.11
N TYR A 54 20.60 2.38 -1.31
CA TYR A 54 20.59 3.49 -2.26
C TYR A 54 20.92 2.99 -3.67
N VAL A 55 20.25 3.54 -4.66
CA VAL A 55 20.45 3.24 -6.09
C VAL A 55 21.07 4.45 -6.75
N THR A 56 22.14 4.25 -7.53
CA THR A 56 22.76 5.31 -8.33
C THR A 56 21.80 5.72 -9.44
N ALA A 57 21.28 6.95 -9.39
CA ALA A 57 20.41 7.50 -10.42
C ALA A 57 21.21 8.12 -11.57
N LYS A 58 20.65 8.04 -12.78
CA LYS A 58 21.15 8.70 -14.00
C LYS A 58 20.64 10.14 -14.13
N HIS A 59 19.51 10.43 -13.51
CA HIS A 59 18.84 11.72 -13.57
C HIS A 59 18.92 12.48 -12.25
N GLU A 60 18.68 13.79 -12.32
CA GLU A 60 18.65 14.68 -11.17
C GLU A 60 17.54 14.28 -10.19
N ILE A 61 17.83 14.30 -8.88
CA ILE A 61 16.89 13.92 -7.82
C ILE A 61 15.70 14.89 -7.77
N GLY A 62 15.95 16.18 -7.90
CA GLY A 62 14.98 17.25 -7.75
C GLY A 62 14.89 17.79 -6.32
N PHE A 63 14.66 19.11 -6.22
CA PHE A 63 14.72 19.85 -4.95
C PHE A 63 13.72 19.34 -3.89
N VAL A 64 12.50 19.07 -4.31
CA VAL A 64 11.42 18.62 -3.39
C VAL A 64 11.76 17.27 -2.77
N VAL A 65 12.21 16.31 -3.59
CA VAL A 65 12.61 14.99 -3.12
C VAL A 65 13.77 15.06 -2.15
N LYS A 66 14.81 15.83 -2.47
CA LYS A 66 15.95 16.07 -1.54
C LYS A 66 15.51 16.59 -0.19
N LYS A 67 14.52 17.49 -0.18
CA LYS A 67 13.99 18.08 1.06
C LYS A 67 13.18 17.08 1.89
N LEU A 68 12.40 16.22 1.24
CA LEU A 68 11.53 15.24 1.90
C LEU A 68 12.33 14.05 2.43
N THR A 69 13.18 13.46 1.58
CA THR A 69 13.91 12.22 1.87
C THR A 69 15.27 12.44 2.52
N GLY A 70 15.83 13.66 2.41
CA GLY A 70 17.24 13.93 2.77
C GLY A 70 18.28 13.34 1.79
N ILE A 71 17.83 12.59 0.77
CA ILE A 71 18.72 11.97 -0.21
C ILE A 71 19.22 13.04 -1.20
N ASN A 72 20.53 13.12 -1.38
CA ASN A 72 21.17 14.06 -2.29
C ASN A 72 22.24 13.35 -3.15
N GLU A 73 22.81 14.09 -4.12
CA GLU A 73 23.79 13.53 -5.05
C GLU A 73 25.10 13.09 -4.37
N GLU A 74 25.45 13.72 -3.27
CA GLU A 74 26.64 13.35 -2.49
C GLU A 74 26.45 11.99 -1.82
N LEU A 75 25.28 11.78 -1.19
CA LEU A 75 24.90 10.50 -0.60
C LEU A 75 24.86 9.39 -1.65
N LEU A 76 24.20 9.63 -2.81
CA LEU A 76 24.13 8.63 -3.86
C LEU A 76 25.50 8.32 -4.49
N ARG A 77 26.41 9.30 -4.57
CA ARG A 77 27.78 9.05 -5.05
C ARG A 77 28.59 8.21 -4.08
N LYS A 78 28.34 8.36 -2.76
CA LYS A 78 29.07 7.64 -1.70
C LYS A 78 28.51 6.24 -1.45
N GLU A 79 27.21 6.10 -1.43
CA GLU A 79 26.52 4.90 -0.95
C GLU A 79 25.61 4.24 -2.01
N GLY A 80 25.33 4.94 -3.11
CA GLY A 80 24.54 4.43 -4.22
C GLY A 80 25.25 3.31 -4.96
N ARG A 81 24.49 2.29 -5.35
CA ARG A 81 24.97 1.12 -6.09
C ARG A 81 24.19 0.95 -7.39
N PRO A 82 24.76 0.28 -8.41
CA PRO A 82 24.03 -0.08 -9.62
C PRO A 82 22.73 -0.82 -9.30
N PHE A 83 21.66 -0.52 -10.03
CA PHE A 83 20.34 -1.10 -9.77
C PHE A 83 20.35 -2.64 -9.81
N GLY A 84 21.07 -3.24 -10.74
CA GLY A 84 21.18 -4.69 -10.86
C GLY A 84 21.83 -5.35 -9.63
N GLU A 85 22.80 -4.69 -9.01
CA GLU A 85 23.40 -5.16 -7.75
C GLU A 85 22.42 -5.07 -6.58
N VAL A 86 21.71 -3.92 -6.47
CA VAL A 86 20.70 -3.71 -5.43
C VAL A 86 19.58 -4.75 -5.55
N LEU A 87 19.12 -4.99 -6.76
CA LEU A 87 18.08 -5.99 -7.03
C LEU A 87 18.56 -7.42 -6.72
N SER A 88 19.81 -7.74 -6.99
CA SER A 88 20.43 -9.02 -6.64
C SER A 88 20.53 -9.19 -5.11
N ASP A 89 20.91 -8.15 -4.39
CA ASP A 89 20.96 -8.17 -2.92
C ASP A 89 19.55 -8.28 -2.33
N PHE A 90 18.57 -7.60 -2.89
CA PHE A 90 17.17 -7.77 -2.50
C PHE A 90 16.68 -9.21 -2.73
N ARG A 91 17.01 -9.82 -3.87
CA ARG A 91 16.70 -11.23 -4.13
C ARG A 91 17.30 -12.16 -3.06
N LYS A 92 18.54 -11.89 -2.61
CA LYS A 92 19.20 -12.63 -1.52
C LYS A 92 18.52 -12.39 -0.17
N TYR A 93 18.09 -11.14 0.11
CA TYR A 93 17.38 -10.77 1.33
C TYR A 93 16.04 -11.53 1.45
N VAL A 94 15.24 -11.57 0.39
CA VAL A 94 14.00 -12.38 0.36
C VAL A 94 14.32 -13.88 0.42
N GLY A 95 15.42 -14.31 -0.14
CA GLY A 95 15.99 -15.64 -0.03
C GLY A 95 15.04 -16.76 -0.44
N ARG A 96 14.85 -17.73 0.43
CA ARG A 96 14.01 -18.92 0.20
C ARG A 96 12.52 -18.62 -0.01
N TYR A 97 12.04 -17.45 0.38
CA TYR A 97 10.64 -17.06 0.27
C TYR A 97 10.29 -16.51 -1.11
N TRP A 98 11.27 -16.19 -1.95
CA TRP A 98 11.09 -15.49 -3.22
C TRP A 98 9.98 -16.07 -4.11
N ASP A 99 9.95 -17.37 -4.27
CA ASP A 99 8.98 -18.04 -5.15
C ASP A 99 7.58 -18.17 -4.53
N ASP A 100 7.47 -18.07 -3.21
CA ASP A 100 6.22 -18.18 -2.47
C ASP A 100 5.79 -16.83 -1.84
N ALA A 101 6.50 -15.75 -2.14
CA ALA A 101 6.20 -14.41 -1.63
C ALA A 101 5.08 -13.72 -2.39
N ARG A 102 4.33 -12.85 -1.69
CA ARG A 102 3.53 -11.77 -2.24
C ARG A 102 4.24 -10.46 -1.96
N PHE A 103 4.44 -9.63 -2.96
CA PHE A 103 5.00 -8.29 -2.80
C PHE A 103 3.87 -7.32 -2.55
N VAL A 104 4.01 -6.44 -1.57
CA VAL A 104 2.95 -5.53 -1.12
C VAL A 104 3.45 -4.10 -1.22
N THR A 105 2.69 -3.24 -1.90
CA THR A 105 2.95 -1.80 -2.02
C THR A 105 1.79 -0.99 -1.50
N PHE A 106 2.05 0.27 -1.10
CA PHE A 106 1.00 1.22 -0.73
C PHE A 106 0.67 2.14 -1.91
N GLY A 107 0.01 1.59 -2.91
CA GLY A 107 -0.33 2.25 -4.17
C GLY A 107 0.29 1.58 -5.39
N ASP A 108 0.14 2.24 -6.54
CA ASP A 108 0.67 1.75 -7.82
C ASP A 108 1.96 2.47 -8.25
N TYR A 109 2.37 3.52 -7.51
CA TYR A 109 3.50 4.36 -7.91
C TYR A 109 4.83 3.62 -7.79
N ASP A 110 4.98 2.75 -6.78
CA ASP A 110 6.16 1.88 -6.62
C ASP A 110 6.40 0.99 -7.83
N LEU A 111 5.33 0.43 -8.40
CA LEU A 111 5.47 -0.39 -9.62
C LEU A 111 5.93 0.44 -10.82
N LYS A 112 5.52 1.71 -10.90
CA LYS A 112 5.99 2.62 -11.93
C LYS A 112 7.48 2.94 -11.73
N ILE A 113 7.91 3.24 -10.50
CA ILE A 113 9.32 3.45 -10.16
C ILE A 113 10.16 2.24 -10.54
N LEU A 114 9.75 1.04 -10.12
CA LEU A 114 10.43 -0.21 -10.41
C LEU A 114 10.58 -0.45 -11.93
N GLN A 115 9.49 -0.24 -12.68
CA GLN A 115 9.48 -0.42 -14.14
C GLN A 115 10.35 0.61 -14.86
N THR A 116 10.24 1.88 -14.47
CA THR A 116 11.04 2.96 -15.06
C THR A 116 12.52 2.73 -14.81
N THR A 117 12.89 2.36 -13.57
CA THR A 117 14.28 2.10 -13.22
C THR A 117 14.84 0.91 -14.00
N ALA A 118 14.07 -0.19 -14.10
CA ALA A 118 14.47 -1.34 -14.89
C ALA A 118 14.63 -1.04 -16.38
N TYR A 119 13.85 -0.10 -16.92
CA TYR A 119 14.00 0.37 -18.30
C TYR A 119 15.24 1.24 -18.49
N LEU A 120 15.56 2.07 -17.53
CA LEU A 120 16.72 2.97 -17.58
C LEU A 120 18.05 2.24 -17.33
N HIS A 121 18.02 1.14 -16.56
CA HIS A 121 19.22 0.40 -16.16
C HIS A 121 19.24 -1.00 -16.80
N GLU A 122 20.13 -1.19 -17.77
CA GLU A 122 20.25 -2.45 -18.52
C GLU A 122 20.96 -3.57 -17.75
N ASP A 123 21.51 -3.27 -16.59
CA ASP A 123 22.30 -4.18 -15.76
C ASP A 123 21.45 -5.10 -14.86
N CYS A 124 20.12 -4.97 -14.87
CA CYS A 124 19.25 -5.71 -13.97
C CYS A 124 18.74 -7.05 -14.56
N GLU A 125 18.57 -8.04 -13.67
CA GLU A 125 17.88 -9.29 -14.00
C GLU A 125 16.37 -9.04 -14.11
N ILE A 126 15.87 -8.81 -15.30
CA ILE A 126 14.48 -8.43 -15.60
C ILE A 126 13.45 -9.46 -15.12
N SER A 127 13.84 -10.71 -14.95
CA SER A 127 12.95 -11.76 -14.43
C SER A 127 12.51 -11.47 -12.99
N TYR A 128 13.38 -10.85 -12.17
CA TYR A 128 13.06 -10.44 -10.80
C TYR A 128 12.03 -9.32 -10.79
N VAL A 129 12.22 -8.30 -11.64
CA VAL A 129 11.26 -7.20 -11.79
C VAL A 129 9.89 -7.72 -12.21
N ARG A 130 9.83 -8.58 -13.23
CA ARG A 130 8.59 -9.20 -13.71
C ARG A 130 7.91 -10.03 -12.63
N GLN A 131 8.67 -10.74 -11.79
CA GLN A 131 8.09 -11.50 -10.67
C GLN A 131 7.48 -10.60 -9.62
N MET A 132 8.18 -9.53 -9.21
CA MET A 132 7.66 -8.54 -8.29
C MET A 132 6.36 -7.93 -8.81
N GLN A 133 6.32 -7.48 -10.06
CA GLN A 133 5.12 -6.93 -10.70
C GLN A 133 3.95 -7.93 -10.75
N ARG A 134 4.20 -9.16 -11.19
CA ARG A 134 3.16 -10.20 -11.31
C ARG A 134 2.57 -10.61 -9.97
N LYS A 135 3.38 -10.60 -8.92
CA LYS A 135 2.98 -10.99 -7.56
C LYS A 135 2.72 -9.80 -6.66
N ASN A 136 2.58 -8.60 -7.23
CA ASN A 136 2.27 -7.41 -6.44
C ASN A 136 0.84 -7.43 -5.92
N TYR A 137 0.67 -6.81 -4.76
CA TYR A 137 -0.62 -6.53 -4.14
C TYR A 137 -0.65 -5.07 -3.67
N ASN A 138 -1.50 -4.27 -4.29
CA ASN A 138 -1.72 -2.89 -3.90
C ASN A 138 -2.62 -2.85 -2.66
N PHE A 139 -2.03 -2.62 -1.49
CA PHE A 139 -2.76 -2.63 -0.23
C PHE A 139 -3.60 -1.36 -0.03
N GLN A 140 -3.17 -0.21 -0.54
CA GLN A 140 -3.98 1.02 -0.51
C GLN A 140 -5.31 0.82 -1.25
N ARG A 141 -5.31 0.09 -2.37
CA ARG A 141 -6.55 -0.25 -3.09
C ARG A 141 -7.47 -1.16 -2.26
N PHE A 142 -6.91 -2.02 -1.42
CA PHE A 142 -7.70 -2.85 -0.53
C PHE A 142 -8.36 -2.01 0.57
N ILE A 143 -7.56 -1.29 1.37
CA ILE A 143 -8.03 -0.54 2.54
C ILE A 143 -8.95 0.62 2.13
N GLY A 144 -8.65 1.29 1.01
CA GLY A 144 -9.45 2.39 0.45
C GLY A 144 -10.87 2.01 0.00
N ARG A 145 -11.22 0.71 -0.01
CA ARG A 145 -12.61 0.25 -0.18
C ARG A 145 -13.43 0.42 1.09
N TYR A 146 -12.80 0.53 2.23
CA TYR A 146 -13.44 0.56 3.55
C TYR A 146 -13.20 1.86 4.32
N ILE A 147 -12.08 2.53 4.04
CA ILE A 147 -11.66 3.78 4.68
C ILE A 147 -11.32 4.81 3.60
N GLN A 148 -11.93 5.99 3.70
CA GLN A 148 -11.72 7.10 2.77
C GLN A 148 -11.81 8.43 3.52
N ASP A 149 -11.23 9.49 2.95
CA ASP A 149 -11.44 10.85 3.42
C ASP A 149 -12.88 11.34 3.08
N ASP A 150 -13.20 12.55 3.50
CA ASP A 150 -14.53 13.15 3.26
C ASP A 150 -14.82 13.41 1.77
N ASN A 151 -13.78 13.45 0.93
CA ASN A 151 -13.89 13.58 -0.52
C ASN A 151 -14.08 12.24 -1.24
N GLY A 152 -13.87 11.13 -0.52
CA GLY A 152 -13.93 9.77 -1.06
C GLY A 152 -12.62 9.28 -1.66
N ASN A 153 -11.49 9.88 -1.27
CA ASN A 153 -10.16 9.43 -1.67
C ASN A 153 -9.58 8.45 -0.64
N PRO A 154 -8.74 7.49 -1.06
CA PRO A 154 -7.92 6.70 -0.13
C PRO A 154 -7.06 7.61 0.75
N LEU A 155 -6.77 7.19 1.97
CA LEU A 155 -5.88 7.90 2.87
C LEU A 155 -4.40 7.66 2.49
N SER A 156 -3.49 8.47 3.08
CA SER A 156 -2.06 8.18 3.10
C SER A 156 -1.73 7.05 4.07
N LEU A 157 -0.54 6.47 3.97
CA LEU A 157 -0.07 5.42 4.89
C LEU A 157 -0.14 5.88 6.35
N GLU A 158 0.39 7.06 6.65
CA GLU A 158 0.39 7.70 7.97
C GLU A 158 -1.04 7.82 8.53
N ARG A 159 -1.98 8.37 7.74
CA ARG A 159 -3.38 8.53 8.18
C ARG A 159 -4.10 7.19 8.37
N ASP A 160 -3.78 6.18 7.58
CA ASP A 160 -4.33 4.84 7.80
C ASP A 160 -3.74 4.21 9.08
N LEU A 161 -2.45 4.44 9.41
CA LEU A 161 -1.87 4.04 10.70
C LEU A 161 -2.60 4.68 11.88
N GLU A 162 -2.85 6.00 11.82
CA GLU A 162 -3.63 6.72 12.85
C GLU A 162 -5.02 6.11 13.07
N VAL A 163 -5.72 5.71 12.01
CA VAL A 163 -7.04 5.04 12.11
C VAL A 163 -6.94 3.74 12.91
N PHE A 164 -5.82 3.04 12.84
CA PHE A 164 -5.56 1.82 13.61
C PHE A 164 -4.83 2.09 14.93
N SER A 165 -4.71 3.37 15.36
CA SER A 165 -4.01 3.78 16.58
C SER A 165 -2.55 3.31 16.63
N LEU A 166 -1.90 3.31 15.47
CA LEU A 166 -0.48 3.02 15.32
C LEU A 166 0.28 4.32 15.11
N ASP A 167 1.36 4.50 15.87
CA ASP A 167 2.34 5.55 15.62
C ASP A 167 3.25 5.14 14.47
N PHE A 168 3.70 6.11 13.67
CA PHE A 168 4.71 5.87 12.64
C PHE A 168 6.06 5.55 13.29
N ASP A 169 6.65 4.39 12.96
CA ASP A 169 7.91 3.92 13.53
C ASP A 169 9.07 4.28 12.60
N GLY A 170 9.85 5.29 12.93
CA GLY A 170 11.00 5.78 12.18
C GLY A 170 10.77 7.15 11.54
N HIS A 171 11.24 7.34 10.32
CA HIS A 171 11.17 8.58 9.57
C HIS A 171 10.34 8.42 8.30
N GLU A 172 9.33 9.27 8.12
CA GLU A 172 8.59 9.38 6.86
C GLU A 172 9.55 9.70 5.70
N HIS A 173 9.25 9.13 4.53
CA HIS A 173 10.12 9.23 3.35
C HIS A 173 11.50 8.56 3.51
N ASP A 174 11.61 7.61 4.44
CA ASP A 174 12.64 6.60 4.48
C ASP A 174 12.03 5.28 4.00
N ALA A 175 12.43 4.82 2.83
CA ALA A 175 11.77 3.69 2.18
C ALA A 175 11.74 2.40 3.04
N ALA A 176 12.73 2.19 3.91
CA ALA A 176 12.74 1.02 4.80
C ALA A 176 11.76 1.18 5.96
N ASP A 177 11.62 2.40 6.50
CA ASP A 177 10.65 2.71 7.55
C ASP A 177 9.23 2.70 6.99
N ASP A 178 8.99 3.26 5.78
CA ASP A 178 7.69 3.21 5.11
C ASP A 178 7.25 1.77 4.81
N ALA A 179 8.13 0.93 4.28
CA ALA A 179 7.84 -0.50 4.07
C ALA A 179 7.54 -1.25 5.38
N LYS A 180 8.20 -0.90 6.48
CA LYS A 180 7.96 -1.46 7.82
C LYS A 180 6.61 -1.03 8.38
N ASN A 181 6.26 0.26 8.25
CA ASN A 181 4.96 0.77 8.67
C ASN A 181 3.81 0.20 7.84
N LEU A 182 4.00 0.01 6.54
CA LEU A 182 3.06 -0.71 5.68
C LEU A 182 2.82 -2.16 6.17
N MET A 183 3.88 -2.83 6.63
CA MET A 183 3.78 -4.16 7.23
C MET A 183 2.92 -4.14 8.50
N TYR A 184 3.17 -3.19 9.40
CA TYR A 184 2.40 -3.06 10.64
C TYR A 184 0.94 -2.73 10.37
N LEU A 185 0.66 -1.84 9.42
CA LEU A 185 -0.71 -1.51 9.02
C LEU A 185 -1.47 -2.74 8.50
N LEU A 186 -0.87 -3.52 7.58
CA LEU A 186 -1.53 -4.72 7.05
C LEU A 186 -1.81 -5.74 8.16
N MET A 187 -0.89 -5.92 9.10
CA MET A 187 -1.08 -6.81 10.25
C MET A 187 -2.20 -6.30 11.15
N ALA A 188 -2.24 -5.01 11.47
CA ALA A 188 -3.31 -4.41 12.27
C ALA A 188 -4.68 -4.54 11.60
N VAL A 189 -4.78 -4.32 10.30
CA VAL A 189 -6.02 -4.54 9.52
C VAL A 189 -6.47 -6.01 9.60
N ARG A 190 -5.55 -6.94 9.60
CA ARG A 190 -5.86 -8.37 9.71
C ARG A 190 -6.37 -8.74 11.10
N ASP A 191 -5.75 -8.17 12.14
CA ASP A 191 -6.04 -8.46 13.54
C ASP A 191 -7.27 -7.70 14.06
N HIS A 192 -7.55 -6.50 13.52
CA HIS A 192 -8.63 -5.59 13.91
C HIS A 192 -9.64 -5.30 12.78
N PRO A 193 -10.29 -6.33 12.19
CA PRO A 193 -11.26 -6.15 11.11
C PRO A 193 -12.52 -5.38 11.51
N GLU A 194 -12.78 -5.22 12.81
CA GLU A 194 -13.88 -4.43 13.35
C GLU A 194 -13.76 -2.96 12.95
N ILE A 195 -12.53 -2.40 12.90
CA ILE A 195 -12.29 -1.00 12.50
C ILE A 195 -12.77 -0.76 11.06
N LEU A 196 -12.51 -1.70 10.14
CA LEU A 196 -13.02 -1.60 8.78
C LEU A 196 -14.56 -1.68 8.75
N ARG A 197 -15.17 -2.57 9.57
CA ARG A 197 -16.62 -2.72 9.62
C ARG A 197 -17.31 -1.45 10.12
N GLU A 198 -16.73 -0.77 11.08
CA GLU A 198 -17.25 0.50 11.62
C GLU A 198 -17.17 1.64 10.60
N ARG A 199 -16.14 1.67 9.76
CA ARG A 199 -15.91 2.74 8.77
C ARG A 199 -16.67 2.52 7.46
N TYR A 200 -16.89 1.28 7.08
CA TYR A 200 -17.46 0.91 5.79
C TYR A 200 -18.85 1.50 5.49
N PRO A 201 -19.81 1.61 6.44
CA PRO A 201 -21.11 2.24 6.16
C PRO A 201 -20.99 3.67 5.64
N LYS A 202 -20.04 4.49 6.17
CA LYS A 202 -19.79 5.85 5.68
C LYS A 202 -19.31 5.87 4.23
N VAL A 203 -18.45 4.93 3.84
CA VAL A 203 -17.98 4.78 2.45
C VAL A 203 -19.15 4.38 1.54
N LEU A 204 -19.95 3.42 1.95
CA LEU A 204 -21.14 2.99 1.19
C LEU A 204 -22.13 4.12 0.98
N GLN A 205 -22.42 4.92 2.01
CA GLN A 205 -23.29 6.08 1.94
C GLN A 205 -22.75 7.13 0.96
N SER A 206 -21.44 7.46 1.02
CA SER A 206 -20.80 8.38 0.09
C SER A 206 -20.84 7.87 -1.36
N MET A 207 -20.55 6.59 -1.58
CA MET A 207 -20.64 5.97 -2.90
C MET A 207 -22.06 5.97 -3.43
N ALA A 208 -23.04 5.63 -2.58
CA ALA A 208 -24.45 5.64 -2.95
C ALA A 208 -24.90 7.02 -3.39
N SER A 209 -24.59 8.07 -2.61
CA SER A 209 -24.93 9.47 -2.94
C SER A 209 -24.31 9.95 -4.25
N LYS A 210 -23.05 9.60 -4.51
CA LYS A 210 -22.28 10.11 -5.67
C LYS A 210 -22.49 9.30 -6.95
N LYS A 211 -22.76 8.01 -6.87
CA LYS A 211 -22.70 7.09 -8.02
C LYS A 211 -24.00 6.32 -8.29
N ILE A 212 -24.81 6.07 -7.26
CA ILE A 212 -26.00 5.22 -7.39
C ILE A 212 -27.27 6.06 -7.31
N GLY A 213 -27.34 7.00 -6.37
CA GLY A 213 -28.47 7.90 -6.18
C GLY A 213 -28.90 8.04 -4.73
N ARG A 214 -29.57 9.16 -4.45
CA ARG A 214 -29.98 9.57 -3.10
C ARG A 214 -30.84 8.52 -2.35
N PRO A 215 -31.77 7.78 -2.99
CA PRO A 215 -32.57 6.77 -2.28
C PRO A 215 -31.71 5.69 -1.60
N VAL A 216 -30.67 5.19 -2.29
CA VAL A 216 -29.75 4.18 -1.73
C VAL A 216 -28.91 4.75 -0.59
N ALA A 217 -28.49 6.01 -0.69
CA ALA A 217 -27.77 6.67 0.38
C ALA A 217 -28.62 6.79 1.66
N GLN A 218 -29.88 7.20 1.53
CA GLN A 218 -30.84 7.28 2.65
C GLN A 218 -31.10 5.91 3.28
N MET A 219 -31.23 4.86 2.47
CA MET A 219 -31.37 3.49 2.97
C MET A 219 -30.14 3.04 3.79
N ILE A 220 -28.95 3.27 3.27
CA ILE A 220 -27.72 2.91 3.98
C ILE A 220 -27.58 3.70 5.28
N GLU A 221 -27.92 4.98 5.28
CA GLU A 221 -27.90 5.84 6.47
C GLU A 221 -28.81 5.28 7.57
N LYS A 222 -30.08 5.01 7.28
CA LYS A 222 -31.02 4.44 8.27
C LYS A 222 -30.53 3.10 8.82
N LEU A 223 -30.16 2.17 7.93
CA LEU A 223 -29.66 0.86 8.32
C LEU A 223 -28.39 0.94 9.18
N SER A 224 -27.50 1.89 8.93
CA SER A 224 -26.30 2.09 9.74
C SER A 224 -26.58 2.62 11.15
N HIS A 225 -27.75 3.26 11.37
CA HIS A 225 -28.23 3.65 12.69
C HIS A 225 -29.10 2.57 13.37
N GLY A 226 -29.23 1.39 12.78
CA GLY A 226 -30.05 0.28 13.30
C GLY A 226 -31.54 0.48 13.09
N GLU A 227 -31.95 1.36 12.17
CA GLU A 227 -33.33 1.61 11.81
C GLU A 227 -33.75 0.72 10.64
N ASP A 228 -34.99 0.25 10.66
CA ASP A 228 -35.58 -0.48 9.53
C ASP A 228 -36.00 0.49 8.41
N VAL A 229 -36.00 -0.01 7.18
CA VAL A 229 -36.53 0.69 6.00
C VAL A 229 -37.73 -0.07 5.49
N SER A 230 -38.93 0.54 5.55
CA SER A 230 -40.13 -0.09 5.02
C SER A 230 -40.18 -0.01 3.49
N ALA A 231 -41.00 -0.90 2.89
CA ALA A 231 -41.23 -0.91 1.45
C ALA A 231 -41.87 0.42 0.95
N GLU A 232 -42.77 1.00 1.76
CA GLU A 232 -43.45 2.24 1.47
C GLU A 232 -42.46 3.44 1.51
N GLU A 233 -41.54 3.47 2.50
CA GLU A 233 -40.48 4.50 2.55
C GLU A 233 -39.57 4.40 1.35
N TRP A 234 -39.14 3.19 1.02
CA TRP A 234 -38.28 2.96 -0.15
C TRP A 234 -38.95 3.44 -1.44
N GLN A 235 -40.22 3.05 -1.66
CA GLN A 235 -40.98 3.45 -2.83
C GLN A 235 -41.12 4.98 -2.94
N ARG A 236 -41.43 5.66 -1.81
CA ARG A 236 -41.50 7.12 -1.76
C ARG A 236 -40.18 7.79 -2.14
N TRP A 237 -39.03 7.30 -1.60
CA TRP A 237 -37.70 7.86 -1.96
C TRP A 237 -37.38 7.69 -3.44
N ILE A 238 -37.81 6.60 -4.05
CA ILE A 238 -37.66 6.40 -5.50
C ILE A 238 -38.52 7.42 -6.27
N GLU A 239 -39.80 7.57 -5.89
CA GLU A 239 -40.69 8.55 -6.54
C GLU A 239 -40.17 9.97 -6.42
N ASP A 240 -39.73 10.39 -5.23
CA ASP A 240 -39.14 11.71 -4.97
C ASP A 240 -37.84 11.96 -5.75
N TYR A 241 -37.09 10.90 -6.05
CA TYR A 241 -35.84 10.99 -6.80
C TYR A 241 -36.05 11.26 -8.29
N PHE A 242 -37.18 10.82 -8.83
CA PHE A 242 -37.55 11.03 -10.24
C PHE A 242 -38.57 12.16 -10.47
N ALA A 243 -39.09 12.78 -9.43
CA ALA A 243 -39.97 13.95 -9.51
C ALA A 243 -39.19 15.23 -9.83
#